data_19b04d483cd83c9973710ff149113ad9
#
_entry.id   19b04d483cd83c9973710ff149113ad9
#
_cell.length_a   1.000
_cell.length_b   1.000
_cell.length_c   1.000
_cell.angle_alpha   90.00
_cell.angle_beta   90.00
_cell.angle_gamma   90.00
#
_symmetry.space_group_name_H-M   'P 1'
#
loop_
_entity.id
_entity.type
_entity.pdbx_description
1 polymer ?
#
loop_
_entity_poly.entity_id
_entity_poly.type
_entity_poly.pdbx_seq_one_letter_code
_entity_poly.pdbx_strand_id
1 'polypeptide(L)'
;MDLFGKNGIRTVEDLYWTIGKGEISALAAINRILGLTDVKLDDELALKQYSEDSSKNRKRVATNGFGIIVEGLERAKLHLGNCCQPVYGDEISGYISKGNGIIIHRVTCPNVEKASPERFINVYWDKDFSGRIFDTTLKIIALDRRNLVADMINILNGCNVTIASVTSTKNRTGDCMAKFKLQV
;
A
#
# COMPACT_ATOMS: atom_id res chain seq x y z
N MET A 1 44.40 -1.78 -9.15
CA MET A 1 44.25 -1.05 -7.88
C MET A 1 43.43 -1.92 -6.95
N ASP A 2 44.05 -2.39 -5.91
CA ASP A 2 43.45 -3.41 -5.03
C ASP A 2 42.66 -2.69 -3.91
N LEU A 3 41.46 -2.30 -4.21
CA LEU A 3 40.60 -1.49 -3.30
C LEU A 3 40.24 -2.24 -2.00
N PHE A 4 40.32 -3.58 -1.99
CA PHE A 4 39.90 -4.43 -0.88
C PHE A 4 40.98 -5.46 -0.45
N GLY A 5 42.23 -5.32 -0.90
CA GLY A 5 43.28 -6.32 -0.72
C GLY A 5 43.60 -6.73 0.73
N LYS A 6 43.28 -5.88 1.72
CA LYS A 6 43.43 -6.24 3.14
C LYS A 6 42.34 -7.18 3.67
N ASN A 7 41.22 -7.36 2.96
CA ASN A 7 40.07 -8.15 3.41
C ASN A 7 39.90 -9.44 2.59
N GLY A 8 40.89 -9.80 1.74
CA GLY A 8 40.84 -11.03 0.95
C GLY A 8 39.79 -11.04 -0.19
N ILE A 9 39.18 -9.90 -0.48
CA ILE A 9 38.16 -9.74 -1.51
C ILE A 9 38.85 -9.52 -2.84
N ARG A 10 38.70 -10.46 -3.76
CA ARG A 10 39.32 -10.44 -5.09
C ARG A 10 38.31 -10.36 -6.23
N THR A 11 37.07 -10.81 -5.97
CA THR A 11 35.97 -10.83 -6.93
C THR A 11 34.76 -10.06 -6.40
N VAL A 12 33.82 -9.77 -7.29
CA VAL A 12 32.55 -9.14 -6.92
C VAL A 12 31.71 -10.07 -6.04
N GLU A 13 31.80 -11.36 -6.28
CA GLU A 13 31.16 -12.41 -5.49
C GLU A 13 31.69 -12.43 -4.05
N ASP A 14 33.00 -12.32 -3.87
CA ASP A 14 33.63 -12.22 -2.55
C ASP A 14 33.10 -11.00 -1.79
N LEU A 15 32.92 -9.88 -2.51
CA LEU A 15 32.38 -8.65 -1.91
C LEU A 15 30.95 -8.86 -1.41
N TYR A 16 30.08 -9.43 -2.25
CA TYR A 16 28.69 -9.72 -1.86
C TYR A 16 28.62 -10.70 -0.69
N TRP A 17 29.51 -11.69 -0.67
CA TRP A 17 29.56 -12.67 0.41
C TRP A 17 30.01 -12.02 1.73
N THR A 18 31.00 -11.14 1.68
CA THR A 18 31.53 -10.41 2.84
C THR A 18 30.52 -9.42 3.39
N ILE A 19 29.76 -8.76 2.52
CA ILE A 19 28.62 -7.89 2.94
C ILE A 19 27.52 -8.74 3.56
N GLY A 20 27.17 -9.87 2.98
CA GLY A 20 26.13 -10.76 3.50
C GLY A 20 26.45 -11.36 4.87
N LYS A 21 27.76 -11.56 5.17
CA LYS A 21 28.24 -11.97 6.51
C LYS A 21 28.27 -10.82 7.53
N GLY A 22 28.08 -9.58 7.10
CA GLY A 22 28.18 -8.43 7.98
C GLY A 22 29.60 -7.98 8.33
N GLU A 23 30.63 -8.54 7.65
CA GLU A 23 32.03 -8.19 7.87
C GLU A 23 32.35 -6.78 7.31
N ILE A 24 31.65 -6.37 6.28
CA ILE A 24 31.71 -5.03 5.70
C ILE A 24 30.26 -4.56 5.44
N SER A 25 29.92 -3.33 5.83
CA SER A 25 28.62 -2.77 5.47
C SER A 25 28.59 -2.38 3.98
N ALA A 26 27.42 -2.50 3.34
CA ALA A 26 27.24 -2.11 1.94
C ALA A 26 27.65 -0.64 1.71
N LEU A 27 27.39 0.23 2.67
CA LEU A 27 27.76 1.64 2.62
C LEU A 27 29.30 1.84 2.66
N ALA A 28 29.99 1.09 3.51
CA ALA A 28 31.45 1.13 3.58
C ALA A 28 32.09 0.62 2.29
N ALA A 29 31.50 -0.40 1.66
CA ALA A 29 31.92 -0.90 0.36
C ALA A 29 31.75 0.15 -0.76
N ILE A 30 30.61 0.82 -0.82
CA ILE A 30 30.31 1.90 -1.78
C ILE A 30 31.26 3.08 -1.60
N ASN A 31 31.48 3.55 -0.38
CA ASN A 31 32.40 4.67 -0.09
C ASN A 31 33.82 4.35 -0.54
N ARG A 32 34.27 3.12 -0.35
CA ARG A 32 35.59 2.65 -0.78
C ARG A 32 35.73 2.60 -2.31
N ILE A 33 34.68 2.13 -3.01
CA ILE A 33 34.65 2.11 -4.47
C ILE A 33 34.66 3.52 -5.06
N LEU A 34 33.91 4.43 -4.44
CA LEU A 34 33.82 5.83 -4.88
C LEU A 34 35.02 6.70 -4.43
N GLY A 35 35.97 6.13 -3.69
CA GLY A 35 37.15 6.88 -3.22
C GLY A 35 36.84 7.95 -2.16
N LEU A 36 35.68 7.85 -1.50
CA LEU A 36 35.27 8.74 -0.42
C LEU A 36 35.99 8.26 0.86
N THR A 37 37.19 8.82 1.13
CA THR A 37 37.98 8.51 2.30
C THR A 37 37.33 9.09 3.55
N ASP A 38 37.10 8.21 4.54
CA ASP A 38 36.92 8.46 5.99
C ASP A 38 36.21 9.76 6.39
N VAL A 39 34.93 9.84 6.07
CA VAL A 39 34.02 10.60 6.90
C VAL A 39 33.55 9.62 7.99
N LYS A 40 34.05 9.79 9.21
CA LYS A 40 33.38 9.25 10.40
C LYS A 40 32.00 9.92 10.49
N LEU A 41 31.05 9.39 9.77
CA LEU A 41 29.66 9.69 9.98
C LEU A 41 29.26 8.94 11.26
N ASP A 42 28.98 9.71 12.32
CA ASP A 42 28.21 9.18 13.44
C ASP A 42 26.99 8.50 12.85
N ASP A 43 26.87 7.18 13.01
CA ASP A 43 25.80 6.37 12.44
C ASP A 43 24.39 6.89 12.82
N GLU A 44 24.28 7.56 13.99
CA GLU A 44 23.04 8.22 14.43
C GLU A 44 22.70 9.49 13.65
N LEU A 45 23.71 10.29 13.25
CA LEU A 45 23.49 11.49 12.43
C LEU A 45 23.16 11.13 10.97
N ALA A 46 23.81 10.09 10.43
CA ALA A 46 23.50 9.57 9.11
C ALA A 46 22.09 8.97 9.03
N LEU A 47 21.66 8.22 10.06
CA LEU A 47 20.29 7.69 10.15
C LEU A 47 19.25 8.81 10.34
N LYS A 48 19.56 9.86 11.10
CA LYS A 48 18.66 11.03 11.23
C LYS A 48 18.60 11.84 9.95
N GLN A 49 19.70 12.11 9.28
CA GLN A 49 19.69 12.79 7.98
C GLN A 49 19.01 11.96 6.89
N TYR A 50 19.23 10.63 6.88
CA TYR A 50 18.53 9.73 5.94
C TYR A 50 17.02 9.68 6.20
N SER A 51 16.59 9.76 7.47
CA SER A 51 15.17 9.82 7.81
C SER A 51 14.55 11.18 7.50
N GLU A 52 15.28 12.28 7.65
CA GLU A 52 14.81 13.62 7.32
C GLU A 52 14.87 13.92 5.82
N ASP A 53 15.89 13.46 5.09
CA ASP A 53 15.99 13.61 3.64
C ASP A 53 15.05 12.65 2.89
N SER A 54 14.82 11.44 3.40
CA SER A 54 13.79 10.57 2.84
C SER A 54 12.38 11.09 3.11
N SER A 55 12.16 11.93 4.12
CA SER A 55 10.88 12.60 4.32
C SER A 55 10.70 13.84 3.43
N LYS A 56 11.80 14.54 3.08
CA LYS A 56 11.77 15.75 2.23
C LYS A 56 11.92 15.46 0.74
N ASN A 57 12.56 14.35 0.37
CA ASN A 57 12.82 13.98 -1.03
C ASN A 57 12.03 12.76 -1.49
N ARG A 58 10.92 12.45 -0.83
CA ARG A 58 9.86 11.67 -1.46
C ARG A 58 9.35 12.49 -2.64
N LYS A 59 10.08 12.45 -3.77
CA LYS A 59 9.49 12.80 -5.05
C LYS A 59 8.19 12.05 -5.10
N ARG A 60 7.08 12.80 -5.00
CA ARG A 60 5.72 12.29 -5.20
C ARG A 60 5.73 11.61 -6.54
N VAL A 61 5.92 10.31 -6.53
CA VAL A 61 5.95 9.53 -7.73
C VAL A 61 4.54 9.47 -8.25
N ALA A 62 4.44 9.71 -9.54
CA ALA A 62 3.24 9.81 -10.32
C ALA A 62 2.16 8.88 -9.82
N THR A 63 1.17 9.46 -9.24
CA THR A 63 -0.07 8.88 -8.85
C THR A 63 -0.64 8.10 -10.04
N ASN A 64 -0.63 6.81 -9.90
CA ASN A 64 -1.45 5.94 -10.71
C ASN A 64 -2.88 6.36 -10.42
N GLY A 65 -3.44 7.21 -11.12
CA GLY A 65 -4.83 7.62 -11.07
C GLY A 65 -5.69 7.31 -9.82
N PHE A 66 -5.22 6.56 -8.82
CA PHE A 66 -5.92 6.21 -7.57
C PHE A 66 -5.41 6.96 -6.34
N GLY A 67 -4.34 7.77 -6.46
CA GLY A 67 -3.74 8.44 -5.31
C GLY A 67 -3.09 7.48 -4.32
N ILE A 68 -2.52 6.38 -4.81
CA ILE A 68 -1.84 5.38 -3.98
C ILE A 68 -0.34 5.43 -4.28
N ILE A 69 0.45 5.55 -3.22
CA ILE A 69 1.91 5.51 -3.26
C ILE A 69 2.34 4.09 -2.91
N VAL A 70 3.23 3.51 -3.71
CA VAL A 70 3.82 2.20 -3.48
C VAL A 70 5.26 2.38 -3.04
N GLU A 71 5.63 1.78 -1.92
CA GLU A 71 6.99 1.89 -1.40
C GLU A 71 7.99 1.21 -2.36
N GLY A 72 9.05 1.95 -2.74
CA GLY A 72 10.11 1.43 -3.59
C GLY A 72 9.79 1.26 -5.07
N LEU A 73 8.59 1.63 -5.55
CA LEU A 73 8.21 1.51 -6.95
C LEU A 73 7.68 2.83 -7.50
N GLU A 74 8.37 3.39 -8.49
CA GLU A 74 7.97 4.65 -9.14
C GLU A 74 6.78 4.49 -10.09
N ARG A 75 6.65 3.35 -10.73
CA ARG A 75 5.57 3.05 -11.68
C ARG A 75 5.10 1.61 -11.47
N ALA A 76 3.92 1.45 -10.96
CA ALA A 76 3.29 0.16 -10.81
C ALA A 76 1.88 0.18 -11.41
N LYS A 77 1.51 -0.91 -12.09
CA LYS A 77 0.13 -1.11 -12.50
C LYS A 77 -0.66 -1.51 -11.26
N LEU A 78 -1.58 -0.64 -10.84
CA LEU A 78 -2.40 -0.86 -9.66
C LEU A 78 -3.85 -1.18 -10.03
N HIS A 79 -4.46 -2.04 -9.24
CA HIS A 79 -5.88 -2.37 -9.30
C HIS A 79 -6.45 -2.38 -7.89
N LEU A 80 -7.64 -1.81 -7.71
CA LEU A 80 -8.37 -1.96 -6.46
C LEU A 80 -9.00 -3.35 -6.39
N GLY A 81 -8.91 -4.01 -5.24
CA GLY A 81 -9.45 -5.34 -5.03
C GLY A 81 -10.97 -5.35 -5.05
N ASN A 82 -11.58 -6.05 -6.01
CA ASN A 82 -13.04 -6.15 -6.13
C ASN A 82 -13.72 -6.83 -4.93
N CYS A 83 -12.97 -7.62 -4.16
CA CYS A 83 -13.50 -8.34 -3.00
C CYS A 83 -13.76 -7.44 -1.80
N CYS A 84 -13.03 -6.34 -1.65
CA CYS A 84 -13.12 -5.43 -0.52
C CYS A 84 -13.34 -3.97 -0.91
N GLN A 85 -13.12 -3.61 -2.17
CA GLN A 85 -13.37 -2.26 -2.73
C GLN A 85 -12.83 -1.15 -1.80
N PRO A 86 -11.48 -1.05 -1.61
CA PRO A 86 -10.89 -0.06 -0.73
C PRO A 86 -11.19 1.35 -1.22
N VAL A 87 -11.51 2.24 -0.30
CA VAL A 87 -11.77 3.67 -0.55
C VAL A 87 -10.73 4.51 0.18
N TYR A 88 -10.63 5.78 -0.18
CA TYR A 88 -9.73 6.71 0.49
C TYR A 88 -9.98 6.76 2.00
N GLY A 89 -8.90 6.61 2.79
CA GLY A 89 -8.98 6.55 4.26
C GLY A 89 -9.00 5.13 4.85
N ASP A 90 -9.28 4.10 4.04
CA ASP A 90 -9.12 2.71 4.51
C ASP A 90 -7.63 2.39 4.75
N GLU A 91 -7.32 1.55 5.74
CA GLU A 91 -6.00 0.93 5.84
C GLU A 91 -5.82 -0.08 4.72
N ILE A 92 -4.77 0.12 3.89
CA ILE A 92 -4.56 -0.65 2.67
C ILE A 92 -3.24 -1.40 2.67
N SER A 93 -3.21 -2.51 1.93
CA SER A 93 -2.04 -3.32 1.66
C SER A 93 -2.02 -3.70 0.18
N GLY A 94 -0.83 -3.68 -0.44
CA GLY A 94 -0.64 -4.08 -1.82
C GLY A 94 -0.24 -5.55 -1.93
N TYR A 95 -0.91 -6.32 -2.77
CA TYR A 95 -0.57 -7.71 -3.08
C TYR A 95 -0.01 -7.82 -4.48
N ILE A 96 1.22 -8.33 -4.62
CA ILE A 96 1.89 -8.53 -5.90
C ILE A 96 1.29 -9.74 -6.61
N SER A 97 0.53 -9.49 -7.67
CA SER A 97 -0.13 -10.52 -8.46
C SER A 97 0.75 -10.98 -9.63
N LYS A 98 0.71 -12.27 -9.96
CA LYS A 98 1.40 -12.80 -11.15
C LYS A 98 0.69 -12.28 -12.41
N GLY A 99 1.34 -11.34 -13.13
CA GLY A 99 0.85 -10.79 -14.40
C GLY A 99 -0.13 -9.63 -14.31
N ASN A 100 -0.76 -9.36 -13.15
CA ASN A 100 -1.77 -8.30 -13.01
C ASN A 100 -1.28 -7.06 -12.26
N GLY A 101 0.02 -6.97 -11.93
CA GLY A 101 0.56 -5.87 -11.16
C GLY A 101 0.25 -5.99 -9.67
N ILE A 102 -0.02 -4.87 -9.00
CA ILE A 102 -0.29 -4.83 -7.56
C ILE A 102 -1.79 -4.63 -7.36
N ILE A 103 -2.41 -5.52 -6.59
CA ILE A 103 -3.82 -5.43 -6.21
C ILE A 103 -3.90 -4.87 -4.80
N ILE A 104 -4.63 -3.76 -4.66
CA ILE A 104 -4.79 -3.07 -3.39
C ILE A 104 -6.00 -3.62 -2.66
N HIS A 105 -5.78 -4.08 -1.44
CA HIS A 105 -6.82 -4.60 -0.56
C HIS A 105 -6.88 -3.78 0.73
N ARG A 106 -8.03 -3.80 1.40
CA ARG A 106 -8.10 -3.40 2.81
C ARG A 106 -7.32 -4.40 3.66
N VAL A 107 -6.62 -3.95 4.68
CA VAL A 107 -5.88 -4.82 5.61
C VAL A 107 -6.80 -5.87 6.24
N THR A 108 -8.06 -5.50 6.52
CA THR A 108 -9.08 -6.38 7.10
C THR A 108 -9.75 -7.33 6.09
N CYS A 109 -9.25 -7.42 4.86
CA CYS A 109 -9.85 -8.27 3.84
C CYS A 109 -9.54 -9.75 4.09
N PRO A 110 -10.52 -10.67 4.11
CA PRO A 110 -10.27 -12.11 4.33
C PRO A 110 -9.34 -12.75 3.31
N ASN A 111 -9.20 -12.17 2.11
CA ASN A 111 -8.26 -12.63 1.10
C ASN A 111 -6.80 -12.26 1.42
N VAL A 112 -6.58 -11.21 2.21
CA VAL A 112 -5.25 -10.83 2.71
C VAL A 112 -4.76 -11.83 3.73
N GLU A 113 -5.62 -12.25 4.66
CA GLU A 113 -5.27 -13.22 5.70
C GLU A 113 -4.84 -14.60 5.14
N LYS A 114 -5.40 -14.97 3.97
CA LYS A 114 -5.13 -16.27 3.32
C LYS A 114 -3.97 -16.23 2.33
N ALA A 115 -3.46 -15.06 2.02
CA ALA A 115 -2.44 -14.90 1.01
C ALA A 115 -1.02 -15.04 1.57
N SER A 116 -0.05 -15.37 0.71
CA SER A 116 1.36 -15.51 1.09
C SER A 116 1.94 -14.18 1.57
N PRO A 117 2.47 -14.08 2.79
CA PRO A 117 2.98 -12.84 3.38
C PRO A 117 4.10 -12.18 2.56
N GLU A 118 4.93 -12.98 1.90
CA GLU A 118 6.08 -12.57 1.09
C GLU A 118 5.71 -11.71 -0.13
N ARG A 119 4.43 -11.69 -0.50
CA ARG A 119 3.92 -10.99 -1.68
C ARG A 119 3.24 -9.67 -1.34
N PHE A 120 3.26 -9.27 -0.10
CA PHE A 120 2.73 -7.98 0.32
C PHE A 120 3.78 -6.88 0.20
N ILE A 121 3.32 -5.71 -0.16
CA ILE A 121 4.11 -4.49 -0.27
C ILE A 121 3.37 -3.36 0.44
N ASN A 122 4.12 -2.49 1.09
CA ASN A 122 3.55 -1.33 1.76
C ASN A 122 3.05 -0.32 0.74
N VAL A 123 1.83 0.13 0.96
CA VAL A 123 1.15 1.12 0.13
C VAL A 123 0.43 2.11 1.02
N TYR A 124 0.33 3.35 0.56
CA TYR A 124 -0.28 4.44 1.32
C TYR A 124 -1.14 5.30 0.40
N TRP A 125 -2.18 5.92 0.95
CA TRP A 125 -2.89 6.97 0.27
C TRP A 125 -2.03 8.23 0.21
N ASP A 126 -2.01 8.90 -0.93
CA ASP A 126 -1.41 10.22 -1.06
C ASP A 126 -2.30 11.24 -0.32
N LYS A 127 -1.73 11.91 0.68
CA LYS A 127 -2.46 12.87 1.52
C LYS A 127 -2.97 14.10 0.76
N ASP A 128 -2.31 14.43 -0.35
CA ASP A 128 -2.71 15.58 -1.18
C ASP A 128 -3.58 15.17 -2.37
N PHE A 129 -3.97 13.89 -2.41
CA PHE A 129 -4.86 13.41 -3.45
C PHE A 129 -6.30 13.83 -3.13
N SER A 130 -6.78 14.84 -3.85
CA SER A 130 -8.16 15.30 -3.76
C SER A 130 -8.90 15.01 -5.07
N GLY A 131 -10.13 14.55 -4.98
CA GLY A 131 -11.07 14.62 -6.08
C GLY A 131 -11.31 13.34 -6.88
N ARG A 132 -11.08 12.14 -6.34
CA ARG A 132 -11.60 10.92 -6.95
C ARG A 132 -12.81 10.40 -6.21
N ILE A 133 -13.75 9.95 -7.01
CA ILE A 133 -14.94 9.22 -6.56
C ILE A 133 -14.59 7.73 -6.56
N PHE A 134 -14.80 7.07 -5.44
CA PHE A 134 -14.59 5.64 -5.30
C PHE A 134 -15.92 4.90 -5.33
N ASP A 135 -15.98 3.83 -6.12
CA ASP A 135 -17.13 2.93 -6.12
C ASP A 135 -16.99 1.91 -4.99
N THR A 136 -17.98 1.83 -4.12
CA THR A 136 -18.02 0.85 -3.03
C THR A 136 -19.39 0.21 -2.89
N THR A 137 -19.45 -0.92 -2.19
CA THR A 137 -20.71 -1.64 -1.95
C THR A 137 -20.94 -1.77 -0.44
N LEU A 138 -22.01 -1.15 0.03
CA LEU A 138 -22.52 -1.31 1.38
C LEU A 138 -23.58 -2.40 1.41
N LYS A 139 -23.38 -3.42 2.22
CA LYS A 139 -24.35 -4.50 2.45
C LYS A 139 -24.91 -4.35 3.86
N ILE A 140 -26.22 -4.21 3.98
CA ILE A 140 -26.93 -4.10 5.25
C ILE A 140 -27.85 -5.32 5.40
N ILE A 141 -27.81 -5.96 6.55
CA ILE A 141 -28.71 -7.05 6.93
C ILE A 141 -29.47 -6.56 8.16
N ALA A 142 -30.78 -6.55 8.10
CA ALA A 142 -31.64 -6.10 9.17
C ALA A 142 -32.97 -6.86 9.19
N LEU A 143 -33.63 -6.88 10.34
CA LEU A 143 -35.02 -7.37 10.41
C LEU A 143 -35.91 -6.51 9.52
N ASP A 144 -36.73 -7.19 8.68
CA ASP A 144 -37.62 -6.48 7.77
C ASP A 144 -38.72 -5.73 8.53
N ARG A 145 -38.96 -4.50 8.11
CA ARG A 145 -40.03 -3.65 8.59
C ARG A 145 -40.53 -2.71 7.50
N ARG A 146 -41.70 -2.15 7.72
CA ARG A 146 -42.25 -1.13 6.81
C ARG A 146 -41.25 0.04 6.65
N ASN A 147 -41.08 0.52 5.44
CA ASN A 147 -40.22 1.63 5.05
C ASN A 147 -38.70 1.48 5.35
N LEU A 148 -38.22 0.28 5.72
CA LEU A 148 -36.83 0.06 6.08
C LEU A 148 -35.85 0.57 5.02
N VAL A 149 -36.06 0.20 3.75
CA VAL A 149 -35.16 0.63 2.65
C VAL A 149 -35.23 2.14 2.40
N ALA A 150 -36.41 2.74 2.56
CA ALA A 150 -36.57 4.19 2.43
C ALA A 150 -35.79 4.95 3.51
N ASP A 151 -35.86 4.46 4.75
CA ASP A 151 -35.10 5.02 5.87
C ASP A 151 -33.58 4.94 5.62
N MET A 152 -33.11 3.78 5.11
CA MET A 152 -31.69 3.60 4.75
C MET A 152 -31.26 4.61 3.67
N ILE A 153 -32.08 4.81 2.64
CA ILE A 153 -31.79 5.79 1.58
C ILE A 153 -31.73 7.20 2.15
N ASN A 154 -32.67 7.58 3.01
CA ASN A 154 -32.69 8.91 3.64
C ASN A 154 -31.43 9.17 4.47
N ILE A 155 -30.96 8.17 5.24
CA ILE A 155 -29.73 8.27 6.01
C ILE A 155 -28.52 8.45 5.10
N LEU A 156 -28.41 7.63 4.04
CA LEU A 156 -27.30 7.71 3.08
C LEU A 156 -27.26 9.03 2.33
N ASN A 157 -28.42 9.58 1.96
CA ASN A 157 -28.51 10.91 1.34
C ASN A 157 -27.97 12.02 2.27
N GLY A 158 -28.14 11.85 3.58
CA GLY A 158 -27.58 12.78 4.59
C GLY A 158 -26.05 12.69 4.74
N CYS A 159 -25.42 11.64 4.22
CA CYS A 159 -23.97 11.41 4.31
C CYS A 159 -23.16 11.97 3.12
N ASN A 160 -23.75 12.73 2.22
CA ASN A 160 -23.11 13.25 0.99
C ASN A 160 -22.52 12.18 0.08
N VAL A 161 -23.10 11.00 0.04
CA VAL A 161 -22.71 9.92 -0.86
C VAL A 161 -23.72 9.77 -1.99
N THR A 162 -23.25 9.44 -3.20
CA THR A 162 -24.13 9.19 -4.33
C THR A 162 -24.54 7.72 -4.36
N ILE A 163 -25.83 7.45 -4.37
CA ILE A 163 -26.38 6.09 -4.49
C ILE A 163 -26.53 5.75 -5.97
N ALA A 164 -25.65 4.88 -6.50
CA ALA A 164 -25.69 4.43 -7.90
C ALA A 164 -26.75 3.36 -8.13
N SER A 165 -26.93 2.43 -7.19
CA SER A 165 -28.01 1.42 -7.26
C SER A 165 -28.34 0.86 -5.89
N VAL A 166 -29.59 0.39 -5.75
CA VAL A 166 -30.10 -0.29 -4.56
C VAL A 166 -30.71 -1.60 -4.98
N THR A 167 -30.37 -2.67 -4.29
CA THR A 167 -30.99 -4.00 -4.43
C THR A 167 -31.39 -4.51 -3.06
N SER A 168 -32.65 -4.84 -2.89
CA SER A 168 -33.15 -5.39 -1.64
C SER A 168 -33.75 -6.77 -1.88
N THR A 169 -33.39 -7.72 -1.03
CA THR A 169 -33.91 -9.09 -1.03
C THR A 169 -34.33 -9.49 0.37
N LYS A 170 -35.44 -10.19 0.49
CA LYS A 170 -35.93 -10.75 1.76
C LYS A 170 -35.61 -12.23 1.80
N ASN A 171 -35.02 -12.68 2.90
CA ASN A 171 -34.75 -14.10 3.09
C ASN A 171 -35.97 -14.81 3.76
N ARG A 172 -35.91 -16.14 3.83
CA ARG A 172 -36.99 -16.95 4.41
C ARG A 172 -37.12 -16.77 5.93
N THR A 173 -36.11 -16.25 6.60
CA THR A 173 -36.10 -15.99 8.05
C THR A 173 -36.70 -14.63 8.41
N GLY A 174 -37.10 -13.85 7.43
CA GLY A 174 -37.71 -12.54 7.63
C GLY A 174 -36.74 -11.38 7.65
N ASP A 175 -35.44 -11.62 7.39
CA ASP A 175 -34.47 -10.56 7.29
C ASP A 175 -34.46 -9.92 5.90
N CYS A 176 -34.27 -8.63 5.88
CA CYS A 176 -34.01 -7.85 4.68
C CYS A 176 -32.50 -7.71 4.47
N MET A 177 -32.02 -8.09 3.28
CA MET A 177 -30.65 -7.81 2.85
C MET A 177 -30.71 -6.70 1.80
N ALA A 178 -30.17 -5.54 2.11
CA ALA A 178 -30.03 -4.42 1.17
C ALA A 178 -28.57 -4.25 0.75
N LYS A 179 -28.34 -4.11 -0.55
CA LYS A 179 -27.03 -3.76 -1.13
C LYS A 179 -27.16 -2.41 -1.81
N PHE A 180 -26.31 -1.49 -1.43
CA PHE A 180 -26.18 -0.18 -2.01
C PHE A 180 -24.84 -0.09 -2.73
N LYS A 181 -24.84 0.21 -4.03
CA LYS A 181 -23.63 0.65 -4.72
C LYS A 181 -23.54 2.15 -4.53
N LEU A 182 -22.45 2.59 -3.92
CA LEU A 182 -22.22 3.96 -3.53
C LEU A 182 -21.00 4.52 -4.26
N GLN A 183 -21.06 5.81 -4.52
CA GLN A 183 -19.93 6.62 -4.94
C GLN A 183 -19.59 7.57 -3.80
N VAL A 184 -18.38 7.45 -3.27
CA VAL A 184 -17.86 8.17 -2.10
C VAL A 184 -16.58 8.89 -2.43
#